data_7ec121543918d9d7e36818bc94b73421
#
_entry.id   7ec121543918d9d7e36818bc94b73421
#
_cell.length_a   1.000
_cell.length_b   1.000
_cell.length_c   1.000
_cell.angle_alpha   90.00
_cell.angle_beta   90.00
_cell.angle_gamma   90.00
#
_symmetry.space_group_name_H-M   'P 1'
#
loop_
_entity.id
_entity.type
_entity.pdbx_description
1 polymer ?
#
loop_
_entity_poly.entity_id
_entity_poly.type
_entity_poly.pdbx_seq_one_letter_code
_entity_poly.pdbx_strand_id
1 'polypeptide(L)' 'MRKLYLSSWINFGKYRRCPANLKTILDTEEGRKWFRWLKDNTYNFEFDHTVLEYLELQ' A
#
# COMPACT_ATOMS: atom_id res chain seq x y z
N MET A 1 10.74 -4.60 -10.93
CA MET A 1 10.23 -4.19 -9.61
C MET A 1 9.33 -2.98 -9.77
N ARG A 2 8.15 -3.03 -9.19
CA ARG A 2 7.17 -1.95 -9.30
C ARG A 2 7.24 -1.05 -8.08
N LYS A 3 7.36 0.25 -8.32
CA LYS A 3 7.37 1.22 -7.22
C LYS A 3 5.96 1.76 -6.98
N LEU A 4 5.55 1.78 -5.73
CA LEU A 4 4.23 2.26 -5.33
C LEU A 4 4.34 3.63 -4.68
N TYR A 5 3.44 4.52 -5.09
CA TYR A 5 3.34 5.88 -4.57
C TYR A 5 1.97 6.05 -3.91
N LEU A 6 1.79 7.11 -3.17
CA LEU A 6 0.47 7.40 -2.57
C LEU A 6 -0.62 7.60 -3.63
N SER A 7 -0.25 8.06 -4.81
CA SER A 7 -1.20 8.22 -5.91
C SER A 7 -1.40 6.96 -6.75
N SER A 8 -0.69 5.88 -6.44
CA SER A 8 -0.80 4.65 -7.21
C SER A 8 -2.19 4.04 -7.09
N TRP A 9 -2.69 3.54 -8.21
CA TRP A 9 -3.98 2.85 -8.26
C TRP A 9 -3.76 1.39 -7.87
N ILE A 10 -4.42 0.95 -6.83
CA ILE A 10 -4.26 -0.40 -6.30
C ILE A 10 -5.46 -1.24 -6.72
N ASN A 11 -5.21 -2.23 -7.58
CA ASN A 11 -6.26 -3.09 -8.13
C ASN A 11 -5.85 -4.57 -8.08
N PHE A 12 -5.02 -4.94 -7.14
CA PHE A 12 -4.54 -6.31 -6.99
C PHE A 12 -4.74 -6.80 -5.57
N GLY A 13 -4.58 -8.10 -5.37
CA GLY A 13 -4.71 -8.72 -4.07
C GLY A 13 -6.07 -8.47 -3.46
N LYS A 14 -6.09 -8.01 -2.21
CA LYS A 14 -7.31 -7.71 -1.49
C LYS A 14 -8.18 -6.65 -2.17
N TYR A 15 -7.56 -5.76 -2.94
CA TYR A 15 -8.24 -4.63 -3.56
C TYR A 15 -8.63 -4.88 -5.01
N ARG A 16 -8.58 -6.13 -5.43
CA ARG A 16 -8.91 -6.52 -6.79
C ARG A 16 -10.35 -6.18 -7.17
N ARG A 17 -11.27 -6.34 -6.22
CA ARG A 17 -12.69 -6.07 -6.45
C ARG A 17 -13.11 -4.64 -6.13
N CYS A 18 -12.35 -3.99 -5.26
CA CYS A 18 -12.63 -2.61 -4.85
C CYS A 18 -11.36 -1.77 -4.97
N PRO A 19 -10.93 -1.48 -6.20
CA PRO A 19 -9.71 -0.72 -6.38
C PRO A 19 -9.80 0.69 -5.80
N ALA A 20 -8.68 1.22 -5.34
CA ALA A 20 -8.61 2.56 -4.80
C ALA A 20 -7.18 3.07 -4.87
N ASN A 21 -7.02 4.37 -4.64
CA ASN A 21 -5.69 4.95 -4.50
C ASN A 21 -5.03 4.44 -3.23
N LEU A 22 -3.72 4.28 -3.27
CA LEU A 22 -2.98 3.81 -2.11
C LEU A 22 -3.19 4.72 -0.89
N LYS A 23 -3.23 6.02 -1.09
CA LYS A 23 -3.49 6.95 0.00
C LYS A 23 -4.83 6.67 0.68
N THR A 24 -5.88 6.45 -0.12
CA THR A 24 -7.20 6.14 0.41
C THR A 24 -7.18 4.85 1.22
N ILE A 25 -6.47 3.86 0.73
CA ILE A 25 -6.34 2.57 1.42
C ILE A 25 -5.59 2.76 2.75
N LEU A 26 -4.51 3.52 2.73
CA LEU A 26 -3.70 3.73 3.93
C LEU A 26 -4.36 4.65 4.96
N ASP A 27 -5.44 5.32 4.58
CA ASP A 27 -6.23 6.09 5.56
C ASP A 27 -7.03 5.18 6.49
N THR A 28 -7.13 3.91 6.18
CA THR A 28 -7.81 2.94 7.04
C THR A 28 -6.78 2.07 7.77
N GLU A 29 -7.12 1.65 8.99
CA GLU A 29 -6.25 0.77 9.75
C GLU A 29 -6.07 -0.58 9.07
N GLU A 30 -7.14 -1.11 8.50
CA GLU A 30 -7.09 -2.37 7.77
C GLU A 30 -6.15 -2.29 6.57
N GLY A 31 -6.21 -1.19 5.83
CA GLY A 31 -5.32 -0.98 4.69
C GLY A 31 -3.86 -0.91 5.11
N ARG A 32 -3.58 -0.19 6.19
CA ARG A 32 -2.22 -0.09 6.70
C ARG A 32 -1.68 -1.45 7.13
N LYS A 33 -2.48 -2.25 7.80
CA LYS A 33 -2.08 -3.60 8.23
C LYS A 33 -1.77 -4.48 7.03
N TRP A 34 -2.62 -4.42 6.01
CA TRP A 34 -2.44 -5.24 4.83
C TRP A 34 -1.16 -4.85 4.08
N PHE A 35 -0.87 -3.56 3.95
CA PHE A 35 0.32 -3.12 3.26
C PHE A 35 1.59 -3.37 4.06
N ARG A 36 1.52 -3.34 5.38
CA ARG A 36 2.66 -3.76 6.21
C ARG A 36 2.98 -5.24 5.97
N TRP A 37 1.94 -6.05 5.94
CA TRP A 37 2.10 -7.47 5.63
C TRP A 37 2.72 -7.66 4.24
N LEU A 38 2.20 -6.95 3.24
CA LEU A 38 2.70 -7.04 1.89
C LEU A 38 4.17 -6.64 1.81
N LYS A 39 4.54 -5.57 2.47
CA LYS A 39 5.92 -5.10 2.52
C LYS A 39 6.85 -6.16 3.08
N ASP A 40 6.41 -6.87 4.13
CA ASP A 40 7.24 -7.87 4.79
C ASP A 40 7.29 -9.20 4.04
N ASN A 41 6.36 -9.45 3.15
CA ASN A 41 6.19 -10.75 2.52
C ASN A 41 6.39 -10.77 1.02
N THR A 42 6.83 -9.67 0.44
CA THR A 42 7.07 -9.63 -1.01
C THR A 42 8.28 -8.77 -1.32
N TYR A 43 8.96 -9.14 -2.40
CA TYR A 43 10.10 -8.39 -2.90
C TYR A 43 9.82 -7.80 -4.28
N ASN A 44 8.58 -7.95 -4.77
CA ASN A 44 8.19 -7.48 -6.11
C ASN A 44 7.80 -6.01 -6.14
N PHE A 45 7.65 -5.39 -4.98
CA PHE A 45 7.25 -3.99 -4.88
C PHE A 45 8.27 -3.20 -4.07
N GLU A 46 8.47 -1.96 -4.51
CA GLU A 46 9.24 -0.99 -3.77
C GLU A 46 8.29 0.13 -3.35
N PHE A 47 8.35 0.56 -2.11
CA PHE A 47 7.49 1.62 -1.61
C PHE A 47 8.25 2.93 -1.59
N ASP A 48 7.63 3.98 -2.13
CA ASP A 48 8.16 5.32 -2.04
C ASP A 48 8.28 5.73 -0.56
N HIS A 49 9.21 6.61 -0.23
CA HIS A 49 9.43 6.98 1.16
C HIS A 49 8.19 7.63 1.79
N THR A 50 7.37 8.34 1.01
CA THR A 50 6.14 8.91 1.53
C THR A 50 5.14 7.84 1.95
N VAL A 51 5.11 6.72 1.22
CA VAL A 51 4.28 5.58 1.59
C VAL A 51 4.76 4.96 2.89
N LEU A 52 6.07 4.80 3.02
CA LEU A 52 6.66 4.23 4.24
C LEU A 52 6.40 5.12 5.45
N GLU A 53 6.52 6.43 5.30
CA GLU A 53 6.19 7.37 6.37
C GLU A 53 4.73 7.26 6.78
N TYR A 54 3.85 7.15 5.81
CA TYR A 54 2.42 7.03 6.06
C TYR A 54 2.11 5.77 6.85
N LEU A 55 2.78 4.67 6.53
CA LEU A 55 2.62 3.41 7.24
C LEU A 55 3.15 3.48 8.68
N GLU A 56 4.24 4.21 8.90
CA GLU A 56 4.86 4.29 10.21
C GLU A 56 4.17 5.25 11.15
N LEU A 57 3.62 6.34 10.62
CA LEU A 57 3.00 7.38 11.43
C LEU A 57 1.61 7.03 11.94
N GLN A 58 1.01 6.00 11.40
CA GLN A 58 -0.38 5.66 11.74
C GLN A 58 -0.50 4.44 12.64
#